data_9e000ab9565913abe3e6bb6adf5a06be
#
_entry.id   9e000ab9565913abe3e6bb6adf5a06be
#
_cell.length_a   1.000
_cell.length_b   1.000
_cell.length_c   1.000
_cell.angle_alpha   90.00
_cell.angle_beta   90.00
_cell.angle_gamma   90.00
#
_symmetry.space_group_name_H-M   'P 1'
#
loop_
_entity.id
_entity.type
_entity.pdbx_description
1 polymer ?
#
loop_
_entity_poly.entity_id
_entity_poly.type
_entity_poly.pdbx_seq_one_letter_code
_entity_poly.pdbx_strand_id
1 'polypeptide(L)'
;MSKLSILIPAYNMREYINQCLASIRRTVRIPYEVIIIDDGSQEDECVSIREGGDDVRVLYSKQHHGVSHALNMGIGAAEGAVILFLHADIILAPNTVDDLLDVLIENPQIGAVSAVATREHKYEQIFQNIDYHNWDGFVSTAEHIRAKKEKPHPEIFTELFCLMVRRDVVEAVGLLDEDYQTPPVAAFDYTARMTRLGYQLVSLSTVYVHHQESVHVQDMASYKKCMCEELELFQEKWGVHLGYSCVARIDLLPLMDLTSEGLRVLEIGCACGATLREIGMHNPTAKLYGVELNEKAAVFAAPFAKILTMDVEHMDPGMIPERFDYIVMGDVIEHLLDPWTAIANMRELLVPGGCIVASIPNVAFVGNIMSVLLGNWTYQDAGILDRTHFRFFTYKEIVKMFEGAGFKIEQKKCNQFVESETVQAFRQELLELKTIQINPRDLDAFQWLIRAKKQ
;
A
#
# COMPACT_ATOMS: atom_id res chain seq x y z
N MET A 1 -2.05 -31.86 -15.34
CA MET A 1 -2.10 -30.44 -14.88
C MET A 1 -3.18 -30.34 -13.81
N SER A 2 -2.92 -29.63 -12.74
CA SER A 2 -3.90 -29.44 -11.66
C SER A 2 -5.05 -28.57 -12.17
N LYS A 3 -6.31 -28.91 -11.79
CA LYS A 3 -7.52 -28.15 -12.12
C LYS A 3 -7.48 -26.78 -11.42
N LEU A 4 -7.89 -25.71 -12.10
CA LEU A 4 -8.10 -24.39 -11.54
C LEU A 4 -9.56 -24.21 -11.10
N SER A 5 -9.82 -23.68 -9.90
CA SER A 5 -11.15 -23.23 -9.50
C SER A 5 -11.22 -21.70 -9.57
N ILE A 6 -12.12 -21.16 -10.37
CA ILE A 6 -12.37 -19.73 -10.50
C ILE A 6 -13.62 -19.42 -9.67
N LEU A 7 -13.47 -18.62 -8.61
CA LEU A 7 -14.53 -18.23 -7.70
C LEU A 7 -14.97 -16.80 -7.99
N ILE A 8 -16.24 -16.63 -8.34
CA ILE A 8 -16.83 -15.34 -8.73
C ILE A 8 -17.97 -14.99 -7.76
N PRO A 9 -17.71 -14.17 -6.73
CA PRO A 9 -18.78 -13.64 -5.90
C PRO A 9 -19.59 -12.61 -6.70
N ALA A 10 -20.91 -12.64 -6.54
CA ALA A 10 -21.83 -11.78 -7.29
C ALA A 10 -23.01 -11.33 -6.43
N TYR A 11 -23.35 -10.05 -6.54
CA TYR A 11 -24.55 -9.46 -5.98
C TYR A 11 -25.10 -8.41 -6.94
N ASN A 12 -26.24 -8.68 -7.57
CA ASN A 12 -26.86 -7.80 -8.60
C ASN A 12 -25.90 -7.47 -9.77
N MET A 13 -25.19 -8.47 -10.33
CA MET A 13 -24.12 -8.24 -11.32
C MET A 13 -24.30 -9.10 -12.59
N ARG A 14 -25.49 -9.45 -12.94
CA ARG A 14 -25.81 -10.39 -14.05
C ARG A 14 -25.17 -9.97 -15.38
N GLU A 15 -25.22 -8.70 -15.73
CA GLU A 15 -24.66 -8.21 -17.00
C GLU A 15 -23.13 -8.37 -17.07
N TYR A 16 -22.44 -8.08 -15.96
CA TYR A 16 -20.98 -8.19 -15.87
C TYR A 16 -20.50 -9.63 -15.91
N ILE A 17 -21.21 -10.54 -15.22
CA ILE A 17 -20.87 -11.97 -15.19
C ILE A 17 -20.79 -12.54 -16.60
N ASN A 18 -21.70 -12.19 -17.49
CA ASN A 18 -21.70 -12.69 -18.87
C ASN A 18 -20.43 -12.29 -19.63
N GLN A 19 -19.94 -11.07 -19.43
CA GLN A 19 -18.71 -10.59 -20.05
C GLN A 19 -17.48 -11.25 -19.42
N CYS A 20 -17.48 -11.40 -18.08
CA CYS A 20 -16.43 -12.14 -17.34
C CYS A 20 -16.31 -13.57 -17.85
N LEU A 21 -17.43 -14.34 -17.90
CA LEU A 21 -17.47 -15.71 -18.41
C LEU A 21 -16.99 -15.82 -19.86
N ALA A 22 -17.42 -14.87 -20.73
CA ALA A 22 -16.96 -14.83 -22.11
C ALA A 22 -15.44 -14.65 -22.20
N SER A 23 -14.85 -13.81 -21.33
CA SER A 23 -13.39 -13.61 -21.27
C SER A 23 -12.67 -14.87 -20.77
N ILE A 24 -13.19 -15.54 -19.74
CA ILE A 24 -12.64 -16.81 -19.23
C ILE A 24 -12.58 -17.87 -20.33
N ARG A 25 -13.72 -18.11 -20.99
CA ARG A 25 -13.81 -19.10 -22.10
C ARG A 25 -12.86 -18.77 -23.26
N ARG A 26 -12.63 -17.48 -23.50
CA ARG A 26 -11.78 -17.00 -24.59
C ARG A 26 -10.29 -17.07 -24.26
N THR A 27 -9.89 -16.99 -22.99
CA THR A 27 -8.50 -16.81 -22.60
C THR A 27 -7.89 -17.96 -21.80
N VAL A 28 -8.67 -18.66 -20.95
CA VAL A 28 -8.16 -19.75 -20.12
C VAL A 28 -8.01 -21.03 -20.93
N ARG A 29 -6.82 -21.65 -20.90
CA ARG A 29 -6.47 -22.86 -21.68
C ARG A 29 -6.22 -24.10 -20.86
N ILE A 30 -5.98 -23.97 -19.57
CA ILE A 30 -5.81 -25.08 -18.63
C ILE A 30 -7.18 -25.65 -18.18
N PRO A 31 -7.26 -26.88 -17.66
CA PRO A 31 -8.50 -27.40 -17.08
C PRO A 31 -8.98 -26.52 -15.93
N TYR A 32 -10.23 -26.09 -15.98
CA TYR A 32 -10.82 -25.24 -14.95
C TYR A 32 -12.28 -25.62 -14.63
N GLU A 33 -12.78 -25.12 -13.53
CA GLU A 33 -14.19 -24.97 -13.19
C GLU A 33 -14.47 -23.52 -12.80
N VAL A 34 -15.67 -23.06 -13.06
CA VAL A 34 -16.16 -21.77 -12.59
C VAL A 34 -17.24 -21.99 -11.55
N ILE A 35 -17.11 -21.34 -10.40
CA ILE A 35 -18.10 -21.34 -9.34
C ILE A 35 -18.54 -19.90 -9.15
N ILE A 36 -19.76 -19.58 -9.54
CA ILE A 36 -20.39 -18.29 -9.27
C ILE A 36 -21.12 -18.40 -7.95
N ILE A 37 -20.95 -17.45 -7.08
CA ILE A 37 -21.62 -17.40 -5.79
C ILE A 37 -22.52 -16.18 -5.79
N ASP A 38 -23.83 -16.42 -6.01
CA ASP A 38 -24.86 -15.40 -5.95
C ASP A 38 -25.24 -15.14 -4.49
N ASP A 39 -24.83 -14.01 -3.96
CA ASP A 39 -25.00 -13.64 -2.55
C ASP A 39 -26.32 -12.90 -2.31
N GLY A 40 -27.43 -13.52 -2.74
CA GLY A 40 -28.78 -13.03 -2.47
C GLY A 40 -29.21 -11.89 -3.39
N SER A 41 -28.85 -11.97 -4.67
CA SER A 41 -29.29 -10.99 -5.70
C SER A 41 -30.81 -10.93 -5.81
N GLN A 42 -31.31 -9.79 -6.30
CA GLN A 42 -32.72 -9.61 -6.63
C GLN A 42 -33.14 -10.56 -7.77
N GLU A 43 -34.40 -10.91 -7.84
CA GLU A 43 -34.92 -11.99 -8.71
C GLU A 43 -34.60 -11.78 -10.21
N ASP A 44 -34.61 -10.52 -10.68
CA ASP A 44 -34.27 -10.12 -12.04
C ASP A 44 -32.77 -10.02 -12.33
N GLU A 45 -31.95 -9.90 -11.29
CA GLU A 45 -30.49 -9.86 -11.33
C GLU A 45 -29.83 -11.20 -10.98
N CYS A 46 -30.63 -12.21 -10.61
CA CYS A 46 -30.14 -13.53 -10.26
C CYS A 46 -29.51 -14.23 -11.47
N VAL A 47 -28.33 -14.80 -11.28
CA VAL A 47 -27.64 -15.54 -12.35
C VAL A 47 -28.35 -16.85 -12.65
N SER A 48 -28.88 -17.00 -13.85
CA SER A 48 -29.52 -18.26 -14.19
C SER A 48 -28.48 -19.32 -14.60
N ILE A 49 -28.59 -20.51 -14.04
CA ILE A 49 -27.74 -21.68 -14.36
C ILE A 49 -27.75 -21.98 -15.88
N ARG A 50 -28.81 -21.62 -16.59
CA ARG A 50 -28.98 -21.90 -18.02
C ARG A 50 -28.02 -21.09 -18.91
N GLU A 51 -27.47 -20.00 -18.42
CA GLU A 51 -26.52 -19.14 -19.15
C GLU A 51 -25.06 -19.63 -18.99
N GLY A 52 -24.77 -20.44 -17.95
CA GLY A 52 -23.42 -20.86 -17.59
C GLY A 52 -22.81 -21.96 -18.49
N GLY A 53 -23.60 -22.91 -19.02
CA GLY A 53 -23.08 -24.13 -19.65
C GLY A 53 -22.58 -25.16 -18.60
N ASP A 54 -22.08 -26.30 -19.06
CA ASP A 54 -21.67 -27.45 -18.21
C ASP A 54 -20.39 -27.18 -17.39
N ASP A 55 -19.67 -26.09 -17.69
CA ASP A 55 -18.43 -25.67 -17.05
C ASP A 55 -18.64 -24.71 -15.87
N VAL A 56 -19.89 -24.27 -15.61
CA VAL A 56 -20.24 -23.32 -14.57
C VAL A 56 -21.19 -23.90 -13.55
N ARG A 57 -20.83 -23.78 -12.29
CA ARG A 57 -21.70 -24.11 -11.15
C ARG A 57 -22.10 -22.82 -10.43
N VAL A 58 -23.37 -22.69 -10.09
CA VAL A 58 -23.88 -21.53 -9.33
C VAL A 58 -24.31 -21.98 -7.93
N LEU A 59 -23.81 -21.28 -6.92
CA LEU A 59 -24.22 -21.40 -5.53
C LEU A 59 -25.07 -20.17 -5.17
N TYR A 60 -26.12 -20.37 -4.40
CA TYR A 60 -27.06 -19.32 -4.02
C TYR A 60 -27.08 -19.14 -2.51
N SER A 61 -26.87 -17.93 -2.05
CA SER A 61 -27.22 -17.51 -0.70
C SER A 61 -28.67 -16.98 -0.69
N LYS A 62 -29.40 -17.18 0.43
CA LYS A 62 -30.77 -16.67 0.57
C LYS A 62 -30.83 -15.16 0.84
N GLN A 63 -29.76 -14.60 1.33
CA GLN A 63 -29.63 -13.21 1.73
C GLN A 63 -28.23 -12.71 1.39
N HIS A 64 -28.08 -11.42 1.27
CA HIS A 64 -26.77 -10.79 1.11
C HIS A 64 -26.01 -10.79 2.44
N HIS A 65 -24.85 -11.42 2.47
CA HIS A 65 -23.96 -11.54 3.63
C HIS A 65 -22.60 -10.89 3.42
N GLY A 66 -22.28 -10.46 2.21
CA GLY A 66 -21.01 -9.85 1.82
C GLY A 66 -20.00 -10.83 1.22
N VAL A 67 -18.87 -10.26 0.76
CA VAL A 67 -17.91 -10.98 -0.07
C VAL A 67 -17.25 -12.17 0.66
N SER A 68 -16.95 -12.03 1.95
CA SER A 68 -16.28 -13.10 2.71
C SER A 68 -17.14 -14.37 2.79
N HIS A 69 -18.43 -14.21 3.12
CA HIS A 69 -19.36 -15.32 3.15
C HIS A 69 -19.50 -16.00 1.78
N ALA A 70 -19.67 -15.20 0.73
CA ALA A 70 -19.76 -15.71 -0.63
C ALA A 70 -18.52 -16.53 -1.03
N LEU A 71 -17.34 -15.97 -0.80
CA LEU A 71 -16.07 -16.66 -1.11
C LEU A 71 -15.86 -17.91 -0.27
N ASN A 72 -16.28 -17.92 0.99
CA ASN A 72 -16.23 -19.11 1.86
C ASN A 72 -17.09 -20.26 1.31
N MET A 73 -18.29 -19.96 0.82
CA MET A 73 -19.12 -20.95 0.12
C MET A 73 -18.40 -21.50 -1.12
N GLY A 74 -17.77 -20.60 -1.89
CA GLY A 74 -17.01 -20.97 -3.09
C GLY A 74 -15.79 -21.85 -2.77
N ILE A 75 -15.01 -21.50 -1.73
CA ILE A 75 -13.85 -22.28 -1.27
C ILE A 75 -14.28 -23.69 -0.88
N GLY A 76 -15.40 -23.82 -0.14
CA GLY A 76 -15.94 -25.13 0.28
C GLY A 76 -16.40 -26.00 -0.88
N ALA A 77 -16.75 -25.42 -2.02
CA ALA A 77 -17.22 -26.11 -3.20
C ALA A 77 -16.13 -26.36 -4.27
N ALA A 78 -15.01 -25.66 -4.17
CA ALA A 78 -13.92 -25.72 -5.13
C ALA A 78 -13.12 -27.04 -5.04
N GLU A 79 -12.74 -27.61 -6.20
CA GLU A 79 -11.99 -28.89 -6.31
C GLU A 79 -10.56 -28.68 -6.85
N GLY A 80 -10.26 -27.49 -7.41
CA GLY A 80 -8.96 -27.19 -8.03
C GLY A 80 -7.81 -27.14 -7.03
N ALA A 81 -6.61 -27.47 -7.48
CA ALA A 81 -5.39 -27.34 -6.68
C ALA A 81 -4.92 -25.86 -6.56
N VAL A 82 -5.46 -25.00 -7.41
CA VAL A 82 -5.25 -23.57 -7.41
C VAL A 82 -6.61 -22.89 -7.45
N ILE A 83 -6.77 -21.80 -6.70
CA ILE A 83 -7.98 -21.00 -6.63
C ILE A 83 -7.67 -19.62 -7.20
N LEU A 84 -8.50 -19.14 -8.11
CA LEU A 84 -8.52 -17.77 -8.59
C LEU A 84 -9.77 -17.08 -8.03
N PHE A 85 -9.58 -16.15 -7.11
CA PHE A 85 -10.61 -15.19 -6.73
C PHE A 85 -10.73 -14.17 -7.85
N LEU A 86 -11.93 -13.99 -8.39
CA LEU A 86 -12.18 -13.12 -9.55
C LEU A 86 -13.47 -12.33 -9.35
N HIS A 87 -13.40 -10.99 -9.39
CA HIS A 87 -14.61 -10.18 -9.35
C HIS A 87 -15.43 -10.36 -10.63
N ALA A 88 -16.75 -10.24 -10.51
CA ALA A 88 -17.70 -10.46 -11.62
C ALA A 88 -17.55 -9.43 -12.77
N ASP A 89 -16.98 -8.26 -12.49
CA ASP A 89 -16.75 -7.16 -13.42
C ASP A 89 -15.33 -7.13 -14.02
N ILE A 90 -14.58 -8.23 -13.89
CA ILE A 90 -13.25 -8.39 -14.48
C ILE A 90 -13.33 -9.07 -15.85
N ILE A 91 -12.62 -8.52 -16.82
CA ILE A 91 -12.37 -9.14 -18.11
C ILE A 91 -10.89 -9.55 -18.18
N LEU A 92 -10.64 -10.84 -18.35
CA LEU A 92 -9.30 -11.40 -18.45
C LEU A 92 -8.70 -11.17 -19.85
N ALA A 93 -7.44 -10.76 -19.90
CA ALA A 93 -6.64 -10.74 -21.12
C ALA A 93 -6.08 -12.14 -21.43
N PRO A 94 -5.65 -12.42 -22.67
CA PRO A 94 -4.89 -13.63 -23.00
C PRO A 94 -3.64 -13.76 -22.12
N ASN A 95 -3.32 -14.99 -21.72
CA ASN A 95 -2.20 -15.37 -20.87
C ASN A 95 -2.28 -14.89 -19.40
N THR A 96 -3.31 -14.18 -18.96
CA THR A 96 -3.46 -13.74 -17.55
C THR A 96 -3.29 -14.91 -16.59
N VAL A 97 -4.05 -15.99 -16.79
CA VAL A 97 -4.03 -17.16 -15.89
C VAL A 97 -2.69 -17.89 -15.96
N ASP A 98 -2.11 -18.05 -17.15
CA ASP A 98 -0.84 -18.73 -17.32
C ASP A 98 0.30 -17.97 -16.61
N ASP A 99 0.40 -16.66 -16.81
CA ASP A 99 1.45 -15.83 -16.20
C ASP A 99 1.34 -15.77 -14.65
N LEU A 100 0.11 -15.68 -14.09
CA LEU A 100 -0.11 -15.77 -12.64
C LEU A 100 0.28 -17.14 -12.10
N LEU A 101 -0.09 -18.21 -12.80
CA LEU A 101 0.18 -19.57 -12.40
C LEU A 101 1.68 -19.90 -12.42
N ASP A 102 2.39 -19.47 -13.45
CA ASP A 102 3.83 -19.68 -13.58
C ASP A 102 4.57 -19.12 -12.37
N VAL A 103 4.32 -17.86 -12.00
CA VAL A 103 4.95 -17.23 -10.82
C VAL A 103 4.60 -17.95 -9.52
N LEU A 104 3.36 -18.38 -9.36
CA LEU A 104 2.90 -19.07 -8.15
C LEU A 104 3.53 -20.46 -7.99
N ILE A 105 3.80 -21.16 -9.10
CA ILE A 105 4.42 -22.50 -9.10
C ILE A 105 5.93 -22.42 -8.95
N GLU A 106 6.58 -21.45 -9.59
CA GLU A 106 8.05 -21.31 -9.59
C GLU A 106 8.60 -20.98 -8.19
N ASN A 107 7.81 -20.31 -7.34
CA ASN A 107 8.26 -19.93 -6.00
C ASN A 107 7.26 -20.35 -4.89
N PRO A 108 7.53 -21.44 -4.17
CA PRO A 108 6.67 -21.90 -3.08
C PRO A 108 6.48 -20.92 -1.91
N GLN A 109 7.38 -19.93 -1.76
CA GLN A 109 7.23 -18.88 -0.74
C GLN A 109 6.13 -17.88 -1.11
N ILE A 110 5.78 -17.75 -2.39
CA ILE A 110 4.68 -16.89 -2.81
C ILE A 110 3.37 -17.59 -2.46
N GLY A 111 2.58 -16.99 -1.58
CA GLY A 111 1.26 -17.49 -1.19
C GLY A 111 0.17 -17.05 -2.16
N ALA A 112 0.28 -15.82 -2.67
CA ALA A 112 -0.72 -15.22 -3.55
C ALA A 112 -0.08 -14.34 -4.62
N VAL A 113 -0.68 -14.34 -5.81
CA VAL A 113 -0.25 -13.53 -6.98
C VAL A 113 -1.47 -12.79 -7.52
N SER A 114 -1.40 -11.47 -7.64
CA SER A 114 -2.46 -10.65 -8.23
C SER A 114 -2.09 -10.07 -9.59
N ALA A 115 -3.09 -9.90 -10.43
CA ALA A 115 -3.01 -9.06 -11.63
C ALA A 115 -3.12 -7.58 -11.23
N VAL A 116 -2.91 -6.66 -12.18
CA VAL A 116 -3.14 -5.22 -12.03
C VAL A 116 -4.26 -4.76 -12.95
N ALA A 117 -4.97 -3.71 -12.53
CA ALA A 117 -6.07 -3.10 -13.29
C ALA A 117 -5.91 -1.58 -13.37
N THR A 118 -6.61 -0.93 -14.32
CA THR A 118 -6.53 0.52 -14.58
C THR A 118 -6.86 1.40 -13.38
N ARG A 119 -7.58 0.88 -12.38
CA ARG A 119 -8.15 1.67 -11.28
C ARG A 119 -7.49 1.49 -9.94
N GLU A 120 -6.47 0.70 -9.87
CA GLU A 120 -5.66 0.68 -8.66
C GLU A 120 -4.87 1.99 -8.57
N HIS A 121 -5.22 2.85 -7.62
CA HIS A 121 -4.52 4.12 -7.34
C HIS A 121 -2.99 3.97 -7.31
N LYS A 122 -2.53 2.82 -6.91
CA LYS A 122 -1.12 2.41 -6.86
C LYS A 122 -0.44 2.33 -8.23
N TYR A 123 -1.20 2.01 -9.28
CA TYR A 123 -0.69 1.80 -10.64
C TYR A 123 -1.19 2.82 -11.66
N GLU A 124 -1.97 3.83 -11.25
CA GLU A 124 -2.48 4.88 -12.14
C GLU A 124 -1.39 5.52 -13.00
N GLN A 125 -0.16 5.68 -12.46
CA GLN A 125 0.96 6.24 -13.21
C GLN A 125 1.48 5.30 -14.31
N ILE A 126 1.31 3.99 -14.17
CA ILE A 126 1.73 2.98 -15.15
C ILE A 126 0.75 2.94 -16.32
N PHE A 127 -0.53 3.23 -16.04
CA PHE A 127 -1.63 3.09 -16.99
C PHE A 127 -2.19 4.44 -17.49
N GLN A 128 -1.48 5.54 -17.28
CA GLN A 128 -1.83 6.83 -17.87
C GLN A 128 -1.95 6.69 -19.40
N ASN A 129 -3.12 7.08 -19.93
CA ASN A 129 -3.48 7.04 -21.36
C ASN A 129 -3.79 5.64 -21.94
N ILE A 130 -4.28 4.69 -21.15
CA ILE A 130 -4.90 3.50 -21.73
C ILE A 130 -6.30 3.87 -22.25
N ASP A 131 -6.44 3.86 -23.57
CA ASP A 131 -7.70 4.10 -24.26
C ASP A 131 -7.93 2.95 -25.25
N TYR A 132 -8.93 2.11 -24.96
CA TYR A 132 -9.39 1.08 -25.88
C TYR A 132 -10.91 0.97 -25.81
N HIS A 133 -11.54 0.81 -26.98
CA HIS A 133 -12.99 0.77 -27.13
C HIS A 133 -13.54 -0.62 -27.47
N ASN A 134 -12.67 -1.62 -27.63
CA ASN A 134 -13.07 -2.97 -28.03
C ASN A 134 -12.06 -4.02 -27.54
N TRP A 135 -12.42 -5.29 -27.74
CA TRP A 135 -11.60 -6.42 -27.35
C TRP A 135 -10.19 -6.38 -27.95
N ASP A 136 -10.04 -6.07 -29.22
CA ASP A 136 -8.73 -6.11 -29.90
C ASP A 136 -7.81 -5.02 -29.37
N GLY A 137 -8.32 -3.84 -29.08
CA GLY A 137 -7.61 -2.75 -28.41
C GLY A 137 -7.18 -3.14 -26.98
N PHE A 138 -8.08 -3.78 -26.23
CA PHE A 138 -7.77 -4.30 -24.90
C PHE A 138 -6.63 -5.34 -24.93
N VAL A 139 -6.73 -6.34 -25.84
CA VAL A 139 -5.69 -7.37 -26.00
C VAL A 139 -4.37 -6.75 -26.41
N SER A 140 -4.37 -5.84 -27.38
CA SER A 140 -3.14 -5.15 -27.81
C SER A 140 -2.48 -4.38 -26.66
N THR A 141 -3.27 -3.73 -25.81
CA THR A 141 -2.80 -3.02 -24.62
C THR A 141 -2.18 -4.00 -23.61
N ALA A 142 -2.88 -5.09 -23.29
CA ALA A 142 -2.40 -6.10 -22.37
C ALA A 142 -1.10 -6.75 -22.86
N GLU A 143 -0.97 -7.06 -24.15
CA GLU A 143 0.24 -7.59 -24.77
C GLU A 143 1.42 -6.60 -24.70
N HIS A 144 1.15 -5.31 -24.93
CA HIS A 144 2.15 -4.25 -24.79
C HIS A 144 2.67 -4.15 -23.36
N ILE A 145 1.78 -4.22 -22.37
CA ILE A 145 2.13 -4.21 -20.95
C ILE A 145 2.94 -5.45 -20.60
N ARG A 146 2.49 -6.64 -21.04
CA ARG A 146 3.18 -7.93 -20.84
C ARG A 146 4.59 -7.96 -21.42
N ALA A 147 4.83 -7.28 -22.53
CA ALA A 147 6.13 -7.21 -23.18
C ALA A 147 7.23 -6.50 -22.37
N LYS A 148 6.87 -5.73 -21.34
CA LYS A 148 7.82 -5.02 -20.46
C LYS A 148 8.66 -5.98 -19.61
N LYS A 149 8.20 -7.21 -19.35
CA LYS A 149 8.93 -8.27 -18.62
C LYS A 149 9.48 -7.80 -17.27
N GLU A 150 8.67 -7.10 -16.53
CA GLU A 150 9.00 -6.67 -15.17
C GLU A 150 8.96 -7.87 -14.20
N LYS A 151 9.71 -7.79 -13.12
CA LYS A 151 9.68 -8.80 -12.05
C LYS A 151 8.41 -8.66 -11.21
N PRO A 152 7.95 -9.74 -10.54
CA PRO A 152 6.88 -9.64 -9.57
C PRO A 152 7.18 -8.57 -8.52
N HIS A 153 6.19 -7.75 -8.20
CA HIS A 153 6.28 -6.70 -7.19
C HIS A 153 5.81 -7.27 -5.85
N PRO A 154 6.64 -7.27 -4.80
CA PRO A 154 6.21 -7.69 -3.49
C PRO A 154 5.19 -6.72 -2.91
N GLU A 155 4.17 -7.23 -2.21
CA GLU A 155 3.06 -6.46 -1.67
C GLU A 155 2.94 -6.62 -0.17
N ILE A 156 2.46 -5.57 0.53
CA ILE A 156 2.09 -5.64 1.95
C ILE A 156 0.74 -6.36 2.07
N PHE A 157 -0.23 -5.92 1.27
CA PHE A 157 -1.56 -6.50 1.10
C PHE A 157 -1.92 -6.52 -0.38
N THR A 158 -2.83 -7.42 -0.78
CA THR A 158 -3.37 -7.47 -2.14
C THR A 158 -4.89 -7.47 -2.10
N GLU A 159 -5.52 -7.11 -3.22
CA GLU A 159 -6.96 -7.17 -3.39
C GLU A 159 -7.41 -8.52 -3.96
N LEU A 160 -8.69 -8.85 -3.81
CA LEU A 160 -9.29 -10.13 -4.27
C LEU A 160 -9.85 -10.06 -5.69
N PHE A 161 -9.78 -8.92 -6.39
CA PHE A 161 -10.45 -8.77 -7.70
C PHE A 161 -9.91 -9.73 -8.79
N CYS A 162 -8.62 -10.07 -8.74
CA CYS A 162 -7.98 -11.09 -9.58
C CYS A 162 -6.75 -11.65 -8.84
N LEU A 163 -6.99 -12.48 -7.83
CA LEU A 163 -5.98 -13.04 -6.94
C LEU A 163 -5.91 -14.55 -7.08
N MET A 164 -4.74 -15.08 -7.45
CA MET A 164 -4.48 -16.51 -7.55
C MET A 164 -3.73 -17.02 -6.32
N VAL A 165 -4.23 -18.12 -5.73
CA VAL A 165 -3.72 -18.71 -4.49
C VAL A 165 -3.69 -20.24 -4.62
N ARG A 166 -2.64 -20.89 -4.10
CA ARG A 166 -2.62 -22.36 -4.02
C ARG A 166 -3.60 -22.88 -2.96
N ARG A 167 -4.17 -24.05 -3.18
CA ARG A 167 -5.08 -24.68 -2.23
C ARG A 167 -4.42 -24.93 -0.87
N ASP A 168 -3.18 -25.41 -0.83
CA ASP A 168 -2.46 -25.64 0.42
C ASP A 168 -2.30 -24.36 1.26
N VAL A 169 -2.14 -23.20 0.61
CA VAL A 169 -2.13 -21.90 1.27
C VAL A 169 -3.52 -21.55 1.82
N VAL A 170 -4.58 -21.75 1.01
CA VAL A 170 -5.97 -21.52 1.46
C VAL A 170 -6.30 -22.41 2.67
N GLU A 171 -5.89 -23.66 2.65
CA GLU A 171 -6.09 -24.60 3.76
C GLU A 171 -5.29 -24.19 5.02
N ALA A 172 -4.08 -23.69 4.86
CA ALA A 172 -3.26 -23.20 5.96
C ALA A 172 -3.78 -21.89 6.59
N VAL A 173 -4.30 -20.98 5.75
CA VAL A 173 -4.84 -19.67 6.19
C VAL A 173 -6.24 -19.82 6.77
N GLY A 174 -7.03 -20.79 6.26
CA GLY A 174 -8.43 -21.00 6.58
C GLY A 174 -9.37 -20.12 5.74
N LEU A 175 -10.63 -20.05 6.17
CA LEU A 175 -11.68 -19.29 5.51
C LEU A 175 -11.49 -17.77 5.74
N LEU A 176 -12.11 -16.94 4.90
CA LEU A 176 -12.18 -15.48 5.12
C LEU A 176 -12.97 -15.21 6.41
N ASP A 177 -12.63 -14.10 7.06
CA ASP A 177 -13.32 -13.63 8.25
C ASP A 177 -14.61 -12.91 7.85
N GLU A 178 -15.76 -13.42 8.26
CA GLU A 178 -17.08 -12.92 7.84
C GLU A 178 -17.50 -11.64 8.57
N ASP A 179 -16.71 -11.17 9.53
CA ASP A 179 -16.86 -9.81 10.10
C ASP A 179 -16.51 -8.73 9.06
N TYR A 180 -15.81 -9.09 7.97
CA TYR A 180 -15.49 -8.20 6.85
C TYR A 180 -16.35 -8.54 5.63
N GLN A 181 -17.27 -7.65 5.30
CA GLN A 181 -18.23 -7.82 4.20
C GLN A 181 -17.80 -7.08 2.93
N THR A 182 -17.00 -6.00 3.09
CA THR A 182 -16.50 -5.21 1.95
C THR A 182 -15.26 -5.86 1.32
N PRO A 183 -15.19 -5.93 -0.03
CA PRO A 183 -14.10 -6.60 -0.71
C PRO A 183 -12.69 -6.12 -0.32
N PRO A 184 -12.42 -4.81 -0.17
CA PRO A 184 -11.06 -4.37 0.17
C PRO A 184 -10.61 -4.82 1.56
N VAL A 185 -11.47 -4.70 2.58
CA VAL A 185 -11.06 -5.02 3.96
C VAL A 185 -10.97 -6.53 4.16
N ALA A 186 -11.88 -7.31 3.57
CA ALA A 186 -11.81 -8.76 3.52
C ALA A 186 -10.49 -9.25 2.88
N ALA A 187 -10.08 -8.60 1.78
CA ALA A 187 -8.82 -8.89 1.10
C ALA A 187 -7.61 -8.61 1.99
N PHE A 188 -7.59 -7.45 2.66
CA PHE A 188 -6.49 -7.05 3.54
C PHE A 188 -6.35 -8.02 4.73
N ASP A 189 -7.46 -8.41 5.38
CA ASP A 189 -7.41 -9.40 6.45
C ASP A 189 -6.91 -10.77 5.96
N TYR A 190 -7.43 -11.24 4.83
CA TYR A 190 -7.06 -12.54 4.29
C TYR A 190 -5.59 -12.61 3.92
N THR A 191 -5.08 -11.59 3.25
CA THR A 191 -3.67 -11.51 2.86
C THR A 191 -2.74 -11.20 4.04
N ALA A 192 -3.20 -10.46 5.05
CA ALA A 192 -2.47 -10.28 6.32
C ALA A 192 -2.20 -11.62 7.01
N ARG A 193 -3.21 -12.52 7.04
CA ARG A 193 -3.03 -13.87 7.59
C ARG A 193 -2.03 -14.72 6.80
N MET A 194 -1.97 -14.56 5.47
CA MET A 194 -0.94 -15.21 4.64
C MET A 194 0.46 -14.73 5.01
N THR A 195 0.67 -13.41 5.11
CA THR A 195 1.96 -12.82 5.51
C THR A 195 2.38 -13.29 6.90
N ARG A 196 1.46 -13.37 7.84
CA ARG A 196 1.72 -13.86 9.20
C ARG A 196 2.15 -15.33 9.24
N LEU A 197 1.74 -16.14 8.27
CA LEU A 197 2.19 -17.52 8.08
C LEU A 197 3.52 -17.61 7.31
N GLY A 198 4.12 -16.49 6.95
CA GLY A 198 5.41 -16.42 6.25
C GLY A 198 5.31 -16.49 4.73
N TYR A 199 4.11 -16.40 4.15
CA TYR A 199 3.95 -16.32 2.70
C TYR A 199 4.19 -14.90 2.19
N GLN A 200 4.79 -14.81 1.00
CA GLN A 200 4.94 -13.56 0.26
C GLN A 200 3.71 -13.31 -0.61
N LEU A 201 3.34 -12.04 -0.70
CA LEU A 201 2.31 -11.55 -1.60
C LEU A 201 2.98 -10.80 -2.74
N VAL A 202 2.55 -11.03 -3.97
CA VAL A 202 3.11 -10.31 -5.12
C VAL A 202 2.02 -9.88 -6.10
N SER A 203 2.27 -8.78 -6.80
CA SER A 203 1.50 -8.37 -7.97
C SER A 203 2.37 -8.42 -9.23
N LEU A 204 1.74 -8.69 -10.37
CA LEU A 204 2.39 -8.69 -11.68
C LEU A 204 1.95 -7.46 -12.46
N SER A 205 2.77 -6.40 -12.47
CA SER A 205 2.53 -5.18 -13.26
C SER A 205 2.42 -5.44 -14.76
N THR A 206 2.90 -6.63 -15.20
CA THR A 206 2.85 -7.10 -16.59
C THR A 206 1.58 -7.89 -16.91
N VAL A 207 0.77 -8.24 -15.93
CA VAL A 207 -0.50 -8.97 -16.10
C VAL A 207 -1.65 -8.01 -15.88
N TYR A 208 -2.18 -7.50 -16.99
CA TYR A 208 -3.22 -6.48 -16.98
C TYR A 208 -4.60 -7.10 -17.23
N VAL A 209 -5.57 -6.75 -16.39
CA VAL A 209 -6.98 -7.09 -16.55
C VAL A 209 -7.82 -5.81 -16.67
N HIS A 210 -8.95 -5.89 -17.38
CA HIS A 210 -9.89 -4.78 -17.43
C HIS A 210 -10.88 -4.91 -16.28
N HIS A 211 -10.90 -3.94 -15.39
CA HIS A 211 -11.86 -3.81 -14.32
C HIS A 211 -12.94 -2.82 -14.75
N GLN A 212 -14.15 -3.33 -14.96
CA GLN A 212 -15.29 -2.50 -15.38
C GLN A 212 -15.75 -1.63 -14.21
N GLU A 213 -16.31 -0.46 -14.53
CA GLU A 213 -16.86 0.41 -13.48
C GLU A 213 -18.21 -0.10 -12.98
N SER A 214 -18.20 -1.13 -12.18
CA SER A 214 -19.43 -1.58 -11.52
C SER A 214 -19.64 -0.88 -10.18
N VAL A 215 -20.00 0.39 -10.19
CA VAL A 215 -20.48 1.04 -8.98
C VAL A 215 -21.97 0.70 -8.80
N HIS A 216 -22.30 -0.58 -8.64
CA HIS A 216 -23.64 -1.02 -8.24
C HIS A 216 -23.86 -1.01 -6.72
N VAL A 217 -23.15 -0.15 -6.00
CA VAL A 217 -23.50 0.14 -4.63
C VAL A 217 -24.72 1.03 -4.65
N GLN A 218 -25.91 0.43 -4.56
CA GLN A 218 -27.20 1.15 -4.54
C GLN A 218 -27.26 2.21 -3.44
N ASP A 219 -26.52 2.00 -2.34
CA ASP A 219 -26.32 2.96 -1.26
C ASP A 219 -24.83 3.15 -0.96
N MET A 220 -24.20 4.09 -1.65
CA MET A 220 -22.82 4.45 -1.47
C MET A 220 -22.52 4.97 -0.04
N ALA A 221 -23.49 5.59 0.61
CA ALA A 221 -23.30 6.11 1.97
C ALA A 221 -23.19 4.96 2.99
N SER A 222 -24.09 3.97 2.89
CA SER A 222 -24.05 2.77 3.74
C SER A 222 -22.79 1.94 3.47
N TYR A 223 -22.38 1.78 2.22
CA TYR A 223 -21.14 1.07 1.87
C TYR A 223 -19.89 1.76 2.49
N LYS A 224 -19.77 3.07 2.33
CA LYS A 224 -18.66 3.83 2.94
C LYS A 224 -18.66 3.73 4.46
N LYS A 225 -19.84 3.79 5.10
CA LYS A 225 -19.96 3.63 6.53
C LYS A 225 -19.50 2.25 6.98
N CYS A 226 -19.97 1.19 6.33
CA CYS A 226 -19.57 -0.18 6.61
C CYS A 226 -18.04 -0.35 6.45
N MET A 227 -17.47 0.14 5.35
CA MET A 227 -16.04 0.09 5.11
C MET A 227 -15.23 0.84 6.18
N CYS A 228 -15.70 1.99 6.67
CA CYS A 228 -15.03 2.70 7.77
C CYS A 228 -15.06 1.88 9.07
N GLU A 229 -16.21 1.30 9.42
CA GLU A 229 -16.36 0.43 10.60
C GLU A 229 -15.44 -0.81 10.50
N GLU A 230 -15.36 -1.43 9.34
CA GLU A 230 -14.47 -2.58 9.09
C GLU A 230 -12.98 -2.19 9.13
N LEU A 231 -12.61 -1.00 8.66
CA LEU A 231 -11.23 -0.49 8.77
C LEU A 231 -10.83 -0.25 10.24
N GLU A 232 -11.76 0.19 11.09
CA GLU A 232 -11.54 0.31 12.53
C GLU A 232 -11.32 -1.08 13.16
N LEU A 233 -12.16 -2.08 12.85
CA LEU A 233 -11.98 -3.46 13.28
C LEU A 233 -10.65 -4.05 12.81
N PHE A 234 -10.27 -3.77 11.56
CA PHE A 234 -8.97 -4.18 11.02
C PHE A 234 -7.82 -3.58 11.82
N GLN A 235 -7.88 -2.30 12.12
CA GLN A 235 -6.87 -1.61 12.91
C GLN A 235 -6.79 -2.17 14.34
N GLU A 236 -7.90 -2.47 14.99
CA GLU A 236 -7.93 -3.11 16.30
C GLU A 236 -7.27 -4.51 16.28
N LYS A 237 -7.64 -5.33 15.30
CA LYS A 237 -7.13 -6.69 15.13
C LYS A 237 -5.63 -6.72 14.83
N TRP A 238 -5.20 -5.91 13.88
CA TRP A 238 -3.84 -5.97 13.33
C TRP A 238 -2.90 -4.92 13.91
N GLY A 239 -3.43 -3.90 14.61
CA GLY A 239 -2.64 -2.78 15.16
C GLY A 239 -1.97 -1.92 14.09
N VAL A 240 -2.54 -1.90 12.87
CA VAL A 240 -2.00 -1.24 11.69
C VAL A 240 -3.06 -0.33 11.07
N HIS A 241 -2.72 0.93 10.86
CA HIS A 241 -3.58 1.89 10.15
C HIS A 241 -3.17 1.91 8.67
N LEU A 242 -4.04 1.40 7.77
CA LEU A 242 -3.71 1.20 6.35
C LEU A 242 -3.28 2.49 5.64
N GLY A 243 -3.99 3.60 5.89
CA GLY A 243 -3.70 4.90 5.28
C GLY A 243 -2.42 5.59 5.79
N TYR A 244 -1.78 5.05 6.85
CA TYR A 244 -0.55 5.60 7.40
C TYR A 244 0.59 4.57 7.37
N SER A 245 0.38 3.39 7.97
CA SER A 245 1.44 2.39 8.16
C SER A 245 1.87 1.70 6.87
N CYS A 246 1.06 1.77 5.81
CA CYS A 246 1.31 1.09 4.53
C CYS A 246 1.65 2.06 3.38
N VAL A 247 1.82 3.35 3.68
CA VAL A 247 2.13 4.37 2.68
C VAL A 247 3.65 4.58 2.60
N ALA A 248 4.20 4.41 1.40
CA ALA A 248 5.62 4.65 1.16
C ALA A 248 5.94 6.15 1.11
N ARG A 249 7.03 6.55 1.74
CA ARG A 249 7.57 7.91 1.67
C ARG A 249 8.40 8.10 0.40
N ILE A 250 7.71 7.99 -0.75
CA ILE A 250 8.34 8.12 -2.08
C ILE A 250 8.94 9.51 -2.31
N ASP A 251 8.48 10.53 -1.60
CA ASP A 251 8.98 11.89 -1.62
C ASP A 251 10.40 12.02 -1.04
N LEU A 252 10.85 11.05 -0.23
CA LEU A 252 12.21 10.97 0.31
C LEU A 252 13.20 10.31 -0.65
N LEU A 253 12.76 9.42 -1.54
CA LEU A 253 13.63 8.67 -2.45
C LEU A 253 14.53 9.57 -3.32
N PRO A 254 14.04 10.70 -3.87
CA PRO A 254 14.87 11.61 -4.67
C PRO A 254 16.00 12.31 -3.89
N LEU A 255 16.08 12.15 -2.57
CA LEU A 255 17.18 12.62 -1.74
C LEU A 255 18.28 11.55 -1.57
N MET A 256 18.05 10.33 -2.09
CA MET A 256 18.97 9.20 -2.03
C MET A 256 19.56 8.92 -3.42
N ASP A 257 20.80 8.47 -3.46
CA ASP A 257 21.36 7.83 -4.66
C ASP A 257 21.12 6.32 -4.57
N LEU A 258 20.07 5.85 -5.21
CA LEU A 258 19.67 4.45 -5.22
C LEU A 258 20.39 3.62 -6.30
N THR A 259 21.37 4.18 -7.04
CA THR A 259 22.05 3.48 -8.12
C THR A 259 23.24 2.64 -7.66
N SER A 260 23.74 2.88 -6.44
CA SER A 260 24.90 2.19 -5.90
C SER A 260 24.60 0.72 -5.58
N GLU A 261 25.44 -0.20 -6.06
CA GLU A 261 25.30 -1.65 -5.82
C GLU A 261 25.59 -1.98 -4.34
N GLY A 262 24.76 -2.87 -3.77
CA GLY A 262 24.92 -3.35 -2.39
C GLY A 262 24.67 -2.29 -1.31
N LEU A 263 23.95 -1.23 -1.66
CA LEU A 263 23.54 -0.15 -0.75
C LEU A 263 22.93 -0.69 0.54
N ARG A 264 23.34 -0.18 1.70
CA ARG A 264 22.77 -0.54 3.00
C ARG A 264 21.90 0.60 3.51
N VAL A 265 20.62 0.33 3.68
CA VAL A 265 19.63 1.31 4.13
C VAL A 265 18.96 0.82 5.40
N LEU A 266 18.87 1.70 6.40
CA LEU A 266 18.10 1.50 7.63
C LEU A 266 16.95 2.51 7.65
N GLU A 267 15.73 2.05 7.82
CA GLU A 267 14.57 2.92 8.10
C GLU A 267 14.19 2.81 9.57
N ILE A 268 14.11 3.95 10.25
CA ILE A 268 13.61 4.07 11.61
C ILE A 268 12.12 4.40 11.54
N GLY A 269 11.30 3.67 12.31
CA GLY A 269 9.84 3.78 12.23
C GLY A 269 9.31 3.26 10.89
N CYS A 270 9.79 2.08 10.47
CA CYS A 270 9.49 1.56 9.13
C CYS A 270 8.05 1.06 8.96
N ALA A 271 7.24 1.05 10.01
CA ALA A 271 5.86 0.57 10.01
C ALA A 271 5.71 -0.78 9.28
N CYS A 272 4.87 -0.89 8.25
CA CYS A 272 4.72 -2.10 7.43
C CYS A 272 5.79 -2.25 6.34
N GLY A 273 6.82 -1.41 6.30
CA GLY A 273 7.95 -1.53 5.38
C GLY A 273 7.69 -1.00 3.96
N ALA A 274 6.69 -0.14 3.78
CA ALA A 274 6.33 0.37 2.46
C ALA A 274 7.48 1.12 1.77
N THR A 275 8.20 1.98 2.49
CA THR A 275 9.35 2.71 1.94
C THR A 275 10.52 1.78 1.64
N LEU A 276 10.80 0.81 2.51
CA LEU A 276 11.84 -0.21 2.28
C LEU A 276 11.52 -1.04 1.04
N ARG A 277 10.25 -1.43 0.85
CA ARG A 277 9.79 -2.10 -0.36
C ARG A 277 10.10 -1.27 -1.62
N GLU A 278 9.73 0.01 -1.64
CA GLU A 278 10.01 0.90 -2.76
C GLU A 278 11.52 1.04 -3.04
N ILE A 279 12.34 1.19 -1.99
CA ILE A 279 13.81 1.22 -2.14
C ILE A 279 14.31 -0.08 -2.77
N GLY A 280 13.82 -1.24 -2.32
CA GLY A 280 14.17 -2.55 -2.87
C GLY A 280 13.77 -2.74 -4.33
N MET A 281 12.65 -2.16 -4.74
CA MET A 281 12.22 -2.16 -6.14
C MET A 281 13.12 -1.30 -7.02
N HIS A 282 13.56 -0.13 -6.54
CA HIS A 282 14.49 0.76 -7.26
C HIS A 282 15.91 0.21 -7.26
N ASN A 283 16.33 -0.48 -6.21
CA ASN A 283 17.64 -1.12 -6.09
C ASN A 283 17.53 -2.54 -5.53
N PRO A 284 17.35 -3.57 -6.39
CA PRO A 284 17.22 -4.96 -5.95
C PRO A 284 18.50 -5.54 -5.28
N THR A 285 19.63 -4.84 -5.32
CA THR A 285 20.86 -5.24 -4.65
C THR A 285 21.01 -4.63 -3.27
N ALA A 286 20.11 -3.70 -2.89
CA ALA A 286 20.14 -3.03 -1.59
C ALA A 286 19.91 -4.04 -0.45
N LYS A 287 20.63 -3.83 0.65
CA LYS A 287 20.43 -4.55 1.92
C LYS A 287 19.60 -3.66 2.84
N LEU A 288 18.37 -4.07 3.05
CA LEU A 288 17.36 -3.28 3.73
C LEU A 288 17.18 -3.74 5.18
N TYR A 289 17.10 -2.76 6.07
CA TYR A 289 16.89 -2.95 7.50
C TYR A 289 15.83 -1.97 7.97
N GLY A 290 15.06 -2.39 8.98
CA GLY A 290 14.06 -1.53 9.62
C GLY A 290 14.12 -1.63 11.13
N VAL A 291 13.83 -0.54 11.80
CA VAL A 291 13.52 -0.50 13.23
C VAL A 291 12.07 -0.07 13.36
N GLU A 292 11.28 -0.84 14.09
CA GLU A 292 9.86 -0.57 14.32
C GLU A 292 9.50 -0.89 15.77
N LEU A 293 8.73 0.01 16.39
CA LEU A 293 8.25 -0.15 17.77
C LEU A 293 7.05 -1.09 17.85
N ASN A 294 6.16 -1.01 16.84
CA ASN A 294 4.95 -1.80 16.78
C ASN A 294 5.25 -3.21 16.24
N GLU A 295 5.28 -4.20 17.15
CA GLU A 295 5.54 -5.61 16.82
C GLU A 295 4.58 -6.16 15.75
N LYS A 296 3.33 -5.69 15.73
CA LYS A 296 2.33 -6.14 14.76
C LYS A 296 2.65 -5.60 13.34
N ALA A 297 3.07 -4.34 13.24
CA ALA A 297 3.49 -3.74 11.97
C ALA A 297 4.79 -4.37 11.44
N ALA A 298 5.75 -4.65 12.33
CA ALA A 298 7.03 -5.26 12.00
C ALA A 298 6.89 -6.60 11.24
N VAL A 299 5.84 -7.38 11.52
CA VAL A 299 5.54 -8.64 10.81
C VAL A 299 5.32 -8.40 9.31
N PHE A 300 4.64 -7.31 8.95
CA PHE A 300 4.36 -6.97 7.55
C PHE A 300 5.57 -6.37 6.83
N ALA A 301 6.51 -5.79 7.57
CA ALA A 301 7.77 -5.29 7.01
C ALA A 301 8.81 -6.39 6.77
N ALA A 302 8.73 -7.51 7.50
CA ALA A 302 9.71 -8.61 7.46
C ALA A 302 9.94 -9.24 6.06
N PRO A 303 8.95 -9.32 5.15
CA PRO A 303 9.17 -9.81 3.79
C PRO A 303 10.13 -8.93 2.95
N PHE A 304 10.31 -7.66 3.31
CA PHE A 304 11.08 -6.68 2.52
C PHE A 304 12.46 -6.40 3.09
N ALA A 305 12.65 -6.57 4.41
CA ALA A 305 13.85 -6.16 5.11
C ALA A 305 14.13 -6.98 6.38
N LYS A 306 15.34 -6.88 6.89
CA LYS A 306 15.66 -7.37 8.25
C LYS A 306 15.11 -6.38 9.26
N ILE A 307 14.08 -6.76 10.01
CA ILE A 307 13.40 -5.89 10.97
C ILE A 307 13.89 -6.16 12.39
N LEU A 308 14.13 -5.09 13.12
CA LEU A 308 14.44 -5.08 14.56
C LEU A 308 13.28 -4.40 15.30
N THR A 309 12.57 -5.14 16.13
CA THR A 309 11.48 -4.59 16.93
C THR A 309 12.07 -4.01 18.22
N MET A 310 12.15 -2.69 18.28
CA MET A 310 12.70 -1.96 19.42
C MET A 310 12.29 -0.48 19.41
N ASP A 311 12.43 0.14 20.58
CA ASP A 311 12.31 1.58 20.74
C ASP A 311 13.64 2.27 20.38
N VAL A 312 13.60 3.16 19.39
CA VAL A 312 14.78 3.90 18.91
C VAL A 312 15.37 4.83 19.99
N GLU A 313 14.57 5.32 20.94
CA GLU A 313 15.04 6.18 22.01
C GLU A 313 15.88 5.42 23.05
N HIS A 314 15.65 4.12 23.17
CA HIS A 314 16.39 3.24 24.07
C HIS A 314 17.42 2.37 23.33
N MET A 315 17.65 2.64 22.05
CA MET A 315 18.55 1.86 21.22
C MET A 315 20.03 2.23 21.50
N ASP A 316 20.82 1.23 21.89
CA ASP A 316 22.28 1.33 21.84
C ASP A 316 22.75 1.04 20.40
N PRO A 317 23.47 1.98 19.74
CA PRO A 317 24.06 1.73 18.42
C PRO A 317 24.94 0.48 18.32
N GLY A 318 25.50 0.02 19.44
CA GLY A 318 26.27 -1.22 19.53
C GLY A 318 25.45 -2.49 19.31
N MET A 319 24.14 -2.44 19.47
CA MET A 319 23.23 -3.56 19.20
C MET A 319 23.09 -3.87 17.70
N ILE A 320 23.40 -2.90 16.83
CA ILE A 320 23.37 -3.05 15.37
C ILE A 320 24.80 -3.08 14.86
N PRO A 321 25.33 -4.27 14.47
CA PRO A 321 26.72 -4.40 14.01
C PRO A 321 26.98 -3.79 12.64
N GLU A 322 25.93 -3.66 11.82
CA GLU A 322 25.99 -3.09 10.48
C GLU A 322 26.20 -1.57 10.52
N ARG A 323 26.73 -1.03 9.43
CA ARG A 323 26.82 0.42 9.16
C ARG A 323 26.16 0.71 7.84
N PHE A 324 25.45 1.84 7.76
CA PHE A 324 24.52 2.17 6.70
C PHE A 324 25.01 3.34 5.84
N ASP A 325 24.69 3.28 4.57
CA ASP A 325 24.91 4.37 3.63
C ASP A 325 23.82 5.45 3.80
N TYR A 326 22.59 5.00 4.06
CA TYR A 326 21.46 5.87 4.38
C TYR A 326 20.70 5.37 5.62
N ILE A 327 20.27 6.34 6.45
CA ILE A 327 19.25 6.15 7.48
C ILE A 327 18.05 7.00 7.08
N VAL A 328 16.87 6.38 6.95
CA VAL A 328 15.61 7.06 6.62
C VAL A 328 14.81 7.25 7.90
N MET A 329 14.31 8.47 8.12
CA MET A 329 13.47 8.85 9.26
C MET A 329 12.29 9.67 8.73
N GLY A 330 11.25 8.99 8.24
CA GLY A 330 10.04 9.62 7.70
C GLY A 330 9.02 9.81 8.82
N ASP A 331 8.78 11.05 9.25
CA ASP A 331 7.83 11.41 10.30
C ASP A 331 8.09 10.66 11.63
N VAL A 332 9.32 10.73 12.10
CA VAL A 332 9.77 10.04 13.33
C VAL A 332 10.25 11.04 14.37
N ILE A 333 11.03 12.04 13.95
CA ILE A 333 11.80 12.93 14.84
C ILE A 333 10.89 13.73 15.76
N GLU A 334 9.73 14.15 15.29
CA GLU A 334 8.71 14.89 16.04
C GLU A 334 8.03 14.07 17.14
N HIS A 335 8.06 12.75 17.01
CA HIS A 335 7.48 11.82 17.98
C HIS A 335 8.45 11.44 19.12
N LEU A 336 9.74 11.81 19.00
CA LEU A 336 10.75 11.46 20.00
C LEU A 336 10.74 12.44 21.17
N LEU A 337 10.96 11.92 22.38
CA LEU A 337 11.15 12.74 23.57
C LEU A 337 12.51 13.45 23.57
N ASP A 338 13.57 12.74 23.09
CA ASP A 338 14.93 13.28 22.93
C ASP A 338 15.47 13.03 21.50
N PRO A 339 15.01 13.80 20.48
CA PRO A 339 15.49 13.66 19.13
C PRO A 339 16.98 14.00 18.96
N TRP A 340 17.56 14.85 19.82
CA TRP A 340 18.98 15.21 19.74
C TRP A 340 19.90 14.02 20.00
N THR A 341 19.63 13.27 21.06
CA THR A 341 20.36 12.03 21.38
C THR A 341 20.11 10.96 20.31
N ALA A 342 18.86 10.81 19.83
CA ALA A 342 18.54 9.85 18.76
C ALA A 342 19.33 10.15 17.48
N ILE A 343 19.42 11.41 17.02
CA ILE A 343 20.20 11.80 15.84
C ILE A 343 21.70 11.55 16.08
N ALA A 344 22.22 11.82 17.26
CA ALA A 344 23.62 11.53 17.60
C ALA A 344 23.92 10.01 17.53
N ASN A 345 23.00 9.17 18.01
CA ASN A 345 23.11 7.70 17.92
C ASN A 345 23.08 7.22 16.47
N MET A 346 22.23 7.82 15.61
CA MET A 346 22.18 7.49 14.17
C MET A 346 23.52 7.78 13.49
N ARG A 347 24.26 8.81 13.93
CA ARG A 347 25.59 9.10 13.38
C ARG A 347 26.58 7.94 13.56
N GLU A 348 26.50 7.21 14.65
CA GLU A 348 27.36 6.05 14.88
C GLU A 348 27.06 4.88 13.96
N LEU A 349 25.81 4.75 13.53
CA LEU A 349 25.35 3.70 12.61
C LEU A 349 25.70 3.98 11.15
N LEU A 350 26.12 5.21 10.80
CA LEU A 350 26.45 5.56 9.43
C LEU A 350 27.93 5.28 9.11
N VAL A 351 28.18 4.86 7.88
CA VAL A 351 29.53 4.84 7.27
C VAL A 351 30.07 6.28 7.19
N PRO A 352 31.41 6.48 7.04
CA PRO A 352 31.96 7.80 6.71
C PRO A 352 31.31 8.34 5.42
N GLY A 353 30.76 9.56 5.50
CA GLY A 353 30.01 10.17 4.39
C GLY A 353 28.59 9.66 4.16
N GLY A 354 28.10 8.72 4.97
CA GLY A 354 26.71 8.29 4.96
C GLY A 354 25.75 9.40 5.37
N CYS A 355 24.46 9.27 5.04
CA CYS A 355 23.48 10.34 5.18
C CYS A 355 22.24 9.89 5.98
N ILE A 356 21.66 10.83 6.74
CA ILE A 356 20.27 10.74 7.19
C ILE A 356 19.39 11.42 6.14
N VAL A 357 18.29 10.77 5.77
CA VAL A 357 17.20 11.34 4.96
C VAL A 357 15.96 11.36 5.83
N ALA A 358 15.41 12.56 6.07
CA ALA A 358 14.31 12.72 7.02
C ALA A 358 13.25 13.68 6.50
N SER A 359 12.01 13.47 6.96
CA SER A 359 10.92 14.44 6.89
C SER A 359 10.59 14.93 8.30
N ILE A 360 10.30 16.22 8.43
CA ILE A 360 10.02 16.86 9.72
C ILE A 360 8.96 17.94 9.51
N PRO A 361 7.82 17.92 10.22
CA PRO A 361 6.80 18.97 10.16
C PRO A 361 7.36 20.34 10.52
N ASN A 362 6.85 21.37 9.84
CA ASN A 362 7.30 22.75 10.05
C ASN A 362 6.26 23.57 10.81
N VAL A 363 6.51 23.88 12.07
CA VAL A 363 5.62 24.69 12.89
C VAL A 363 5.49 26.14 12.36
N ALA A 364 6.44 26.62 11.55
CA ALA A 364 6.42 27.93 10.92
C ALA A 364 5.59 28.00 9.61
N PHE A 365 4.86 26.94 9.27
CA PHE A 365 3.93 26.95 8.14
C PHE A 365 2.85 28.00 8.31
N VAL A 366 2.54 28.74 7.24
CA VAL A 366 1.67 29.93 7.30
C VAL A 366 0.30 29.67 7.89
N GLY A 367 -0.33 28.53 7.54
CA GLY A 367 -1.64 28.15 8.09
C GLY A 367 -1.58 27.93 9.60
N ASN A 368 -0.50 27.34 10.10
CA ASN A 368 -0.28 27.17 11.53
C ASN A 368 -0.04 28.51 12.25
N ILE A 369 0.79 29.40 11.67
CA ILE A 369 1.03 30.74 12.22
C ILE A 369 -0.28 31.54 12.31
N MET A 370 -1.10 31.49 11.26
CA MET A 370 -2.42 32.14 11.25
C MET A 370 -3.31 31.62 12.38
N SER A 371 -3.36 30.30 12.56
CA SER A 371 -4.12 29.67 13.64
C SER A 371 -3.67 30.14 15.03
N VAL A 372 -2.36 30.22 15.26
CA VAL A 372 -1.79 30.72 16.53
C VAL A 372 -2.16 32.19 16.78
N LEU A 373 -2.10 33.03 15.76
CA LEU A 373 -2.49 34.45 15.90
C LEU A 373 -3.98 34.63 16.17
N LEU A 374 -4.81 33.69 15.72
CA LEU A 374 -6.23 33.62 16.02
C LEU A 374 -6.54 33.00 17.41
N GLY A 375 -5.50 32.63 18.16
CA GLY A 375 -5.61 32.05 19.50
C GLY A 375 -5.85 30.52 19.49
N ASN A 376 -5.63 29.85 18.36
CA ASN A 376 -5.86 28.42 18.22
C ASN A 376 -4.55 27.63 18.23
N TRP A 377 -4.46 26.64 19.12
CA TRP A 377 -3.44 25.57 19.12
C TRP A 377 -4.17 24.24 19.36
N THR A 378 -4.89 23.80 18.34
CA THR A 378 -5.78 22.64 18.47
C THR A 378 -5.09 21.39 17.95
N TYR A 379 -4.87 20.42 18.86
CA TYR A 379 -4.33 19.12 18.47
C TYR A 379 -5.33 18.34 17.61
N GLN A 380 -4.82 17.65 16.61
CA GLN A 380 -5.56 16.88 15.60
C GLN A 380 -5.07 15.44 15.59
N ASP A 381 -5.71 14.60 14.77
CA ASP A 381 -5.31 13.20 14.60
C ASP A 381 -4.23 13.01 13.51
N ALA A 382 -3.87 14.09 12.80
CA ALA A 382 -2.83 14.10 11.78
C ALA A 382 -2.31 15.53 11.52
N GLY A 383 -1.15 15.66 10.86
CA GLY A 383 -0.58 16.94 10.43
C GLY A 383 0.39 17.55 11.43
N ILE A 384 0.66 18.87 11.31
CA ILE A 384 1.69 19.54 12.13
C ILE A 384 1.38 19.46 13.62
N LEU A 385 0.12 19.61 13.99
CA LEU A 385 -0.35 19.56 15.38
C LEU A 385 -0.96 18.18 15.72
N ASP A 386 -0.39 17.12 15.18
CA ASP A 386 -0.77 15.76 15.59
C ASP A 386 -0.57 15.61 17.11
N ARG A 387 -1.56 15.00 17.79
CA ARG A 387 -1.55 14.82 19.24
C ARG A 387 -0.42 13.94 19.75
N THR A 388 0.21 13.17 18.87
CA THR A 388 1.35 12.32 19.17
C THR A 388 2.71 13.01 18.95
N HIS A 389 2.72 14.25 18.46
CA HIS A 389 3.94 15.05 18.33
C HIS A 389 4.36 15.63 19.67
N PHE A 390 5.55 15.29 20.13
CA PHE A 390 6.15 15.87 21.34
C PHE A 390 7.04 17.08 21.03
N ARG A 391 7.57 17.17 19.80
CA ARG A 391 8.52 18.21 19.38
C ARG A 391 8.03 18.94 18.13
N PHE A 392 8.20 20.26 18.13
CA PHE A 392 7.82 21.14 17.02
C PHE A 392 9.05 21.89 16.54
N PHE A 393 9.30 21.84 15.22
CA PHE A 393 10.51 22.39 14.64
C PHE A 393 10.22 23.48 13.61
N THR A 394 11.07 24.51 13.62
CA THR A 394 11.29 25.37 12.44
C THR A 394 12.51 24.86 11.69
N TYR A 395 12.70 25.27 10.44
CA TYR A 395 13.89 24.88 9.66
C TYR A 395 15.22 25.22 10.38
N LYS A 396 15.30 26.39 11.04
CA LYS A 396 16.49 26.78 11.77
C LYS A 396 16.83 25.83 12.93
N GLU A 397 15.82 25.36 13.64
CA GLU A 397 16.03 24.43 14.74
C GLU A 397 16.39 23.03 14.22
N ILE A 398 15.84 22.61 13.08
CA ILE A 398 16.27 21.38 12.38
C ILE A 398 17.78 21.48 12.04
N VAL A 399 18.22 22.59 11.43
CA VAL A 399 19.63 22.78 11.09
C VAL A 399 20.51 22.68 12.34
N LYS A 400 20.17 23.39 13.41
CA LYS A 400 20.95 23.35 14.66
C LYS A 400 21.03 21.95 15.26
N MET A 401 19.94 21.19 15.25
CA MET A 401 19.91 19.83 15.77
C MET A 401 20.88 18.93 15.00
N PHE A 402 20.82 18.94 13.67
CA PHE A 402 21.68 18.12 12.83
C PHE A 402 23.15 18.55 12.87
N GLU A 403 23.44 19.87 12.84
CA GLU A 403 24.81 20.40 12.95
C GLU A 403 25.41 20.10 14.32
N GLY A 404 24.62 20.24 15.39
CA GLY A 404 25.04 19.88 16.76
C GLY A 404 25.41 18.40 16.92
N ALA A 405 24.81 17.52 16.13
CA ALA A 405 25.14 16.09 16.07
C ALA A 405 26.26 15.76 15.06
N GLY A 406 26.90 16.74 14.42
CA GLY A 406 28.02 16.56 13.48
C GLY A 406 27.57 16.16 12.06
N PHE A 407 26.42 16.64 11.62
CA PHE A 407 25.95 16.51 10.26
C PHE A 407 25.98 17.86 9.52
N LYS A 408 26.00 17.80 8.21
CA LYS A 408 25.77 18.96 7.32
C LYS A 408 24.58 18.68 6.42
N ILE A 409 23.59 19.57 6.41
CA ILE A 409 22.46 19.46 5.49
C ILE A 409 22.95 19.84 4.08
N GLU A 410 22.98 18.85 3.15
CA GLU A 410 23.40 19.02 1.77
C GLU A 410 22.25 19.33 0.82
N GLN A 411 21.08 18.74 1.11
CA GLN A 411 19.89 18.93 0.29
C GLN A 411 18.67 19.19 1.17
N LYS A 412 17.77 20.02 0.67
CA LYS A 412 16.46 20.27 1.27
C LYS A 412 15.40 20.44 0.19
N LYS A 413 14.23 19.88 0.46
CA LYS A 413 12.98 20.10 -0.26
C LYS A 413 11.88 20.39 0.75
N CYS A 414 10.70 20.69 0.29
CA CYS A 414 9.53 20.80 1.17
C CYS A 414 8.28 20.28 0.46
N ASN A 415 7.42 19.69 1.24
CA ASN A 415 6.04 19.43 0.85
C ASN A 415 5.23 20.70 1.11
N GLN A 416 4.32 21.03 0.18
CA GLN A 416 3.47 22.22 0.24
C GLN A 416 2.01 21.79 0.14
N PHE A 417 1.14 22.53 0.80
CA PHE A 417 -0.30 22.43 0.63
C PHE A 417 -0.86 23.61 -0.14
N VAL A 418 -1.94 23.37 -0.89
CA VAL A 418 -2.71 24.45 -1.51
C VAL A 418 -3.60 25.07 -0.43
N GLU A 419 -3.26 26.25 0.00
CA GLU A 419 -3.98 27.00 1.02
C GLU A 419 -5.15 27.79 0.46
N SER A 420 -6.14 28.11 1.32
CA SER A 420 -7.24 28.99 0.97
C SER A 420 -6.77 30.39 0.58
N GLU A 421 -7.59 31.12 -0.18
CA GLU A 421 -7.30 32.50 -0.58
C GLU A 421 -7.00 33.41 0.63
N THR A 422 -7.71 33.19 1.76
CA THR A 422 -7.49 33.93 3.00
C THR A 422 -6.09 33.71 3.56
N VAL A 423 -5.62 32.47 3.60
CA VAL A 423 -4.28 32.13 4.09
C VAL A 423 -3.19 32.67 3.15
N GLN A 424 -3.46 32.65 1.83
CA GLN A 424 -2.53 33.22 0.84
C GLN A 424 -2.43 34.76 0.97
N ALA A 425 -3.54 35.44 1.22
CA ALA A 425 -3.55 36.89 1.50
C ALA A 425 -2.75 37.21 2.76
N PHE A 426 -2.99 36.48 3.84
CA PHE A 426 -2.24 36.62 5.09
C PHE A 426 -0.73 36.34 4.90
N ARG A 427 -0.38 35.32 4.10
CA ARG A 427 1.03 35.07 3.73
C ARG A 427 1.67 36.29 3.07
N GLN A 428 0.96 36.93 2.15
CA GLN A 428 1.47 38.11 1.46
C GLN A 428 1.69 39.29 2.43
N GLU A 429 0.75 39.52 3.36
CA GLU A 429 0.89 40.55 4.42
C GLU A 429 2.12 40.31 5.29
N LEU A 430 2.38 39.04 5.68
CA LEU A 430 3.56 38.65 6.45
C LEU A 430 4.87 38.98 5.70
N LEU A 431 4.92 38.76 4.39
CA LEU A 431 6.10 39.04 3.57
C LEU A 431 6.35 40.53 3.37
N GLU A 432 5.33 41.39 3.53
CA GLU A 432 5.40 42.82 3.42
C GLU A 432 5.83 43.53 4.74
N LEU A 433 5.97 42.76 5.85
CA LEU A 433 6.44 43.30 7.12
C LEU A 433 7.85 43.90 6.98
N LYS A 434 8.00 45.15 7.38
CA LYS A 434 9.29 45.85 7.31
C LYS A 434 10.18 45.65 8.56
N THR A 435 9.58 45.15 9.64
CA THR A 435 10.24 44.96 10.94
C THR A 435 11.03 43.67 11.06
N ILE A 436 10.66 42.65 10.29
CA ILE A 436 11.31 41.32 10.27
C ILE A 436 11.46 40.87 8.83
N GLN A 437 12.56 40.18 8.56
CA GLN A 437 12.75 39.53 7.26
C GLN A 437 12.34 38.06 7.36
N ILE A 438 11.29 37.68 6.64
CA ILE A 438 10.75 36.33 6.61
C ILE A 438 11.23 35.68 5.31
N ASN A 439 11.72 34.45 5.41
CA ASN A 439 12.00 33.63 4.23
C ASN A 439 10.69 33.03 3.72
N PRO A 440 10.26 33.32 2.48
CA PRO A 440 9.00 32.82 1.94
C PRO A 440 8.87 31.29 2.03
N ARG A 441 9.97 30.55 1.80
CA ARG A 441 9.96 29.08 1.87
C ARG A 441 9.63 28.53 3.25
N ASP A 442 9.95 29.26 4.32
CA ASP A 442 9.64 28.82 5.68
C ASP A 442 8.14 28.90 5.96
N LEU A 443 7.41 29.83 5.28
CA LEU A 443 5.97 29.94 5.33
C LEU A 443 5.26 28.90 4.44
N ASP A 444 5.87 28.52 3.33
CA ASP A 444 5.28 27.63 2.34
C ASP A 444 5.47 26.15 2.67
N ALA A 445 6.54 25.83 3.41
CA ALA A 445 6.85 24.47 3.77
C ALA A 445 5.89 23.94 4.85
N PHE A 446 5.06 22.98 4.50
CA PHE A 446 4.28 22.21 5.47
C PHE A 446 5.19 21.22 6.22
N GLN A 447 6.11 20.59 5.49
CA GLN A 447 7.06 19.63 5.99
C GLN A 447 8.40 19.80 5.25
N TRP A 448 9.50 19.76 5.99
CA TRP A 448 10.84 19.77 5.43
C TRP A 448 11.34 18.36 5.15
N LEU A 449 11.86 18.16 3.95
CA LEU A 449 12.55 16.96 3.52
C LEU A 449 14.03 17.29 3.40
N ILE A 450 14.89 16.59 4.15
CA ILE A 450 16.31 16.90 4.22
C ILE A 450 17.18 15.67 3.94
N ARG A 451 18.36 15.92 3.37
CA ARG A 451 19.49 15.00 3.39
C ARG A 451 20.63 15.62 4.17
N ALA A 452 20.97 15.00 5.29
CA ALA A 452 22.04 15.43 6.19
C ALA A 452 23.20 14.43 6.15
N LYS A 453 24.39 14.88 5.75
CA LYS A 453 25.60 14.07 5.59
C LYS A 453 26.47 14.10 6.83
N LYS A 454 26.95 12.94 7.26
CA LYS A 454 27.91 12.77 8.34
C LYS A 454 29.23 13.46 7.98
N GLN A 455 29.68 14.36 8.88
CA GLN A 455 30.95 15.07 8.78
C GLN A 455 32.09 14.27 9.41
#